data_af7c9d552c7200662006f9784bc5cb2f
#
_entry.id   af7c9d552c7200662006f9784bc5cb2f
#
_cell.length_a   1.000
_cell.length_b   1.000
_cell.length_c   1.000
_cell.angle_alpha   90.00
_cell.angle_beta   90.00
_cell.angle_gamma   90.00
#
_symmetry.space_group_name_H-M   'P 1'
#
loop_
_entity.id
_entity.type
_entity.pdbx_description
1 polymer ?
#
loop_
_entity_poly.entity_id
_entity_poly.type
_entity_poly.pdbx_seq_one_letter_code
_entity_poly.pdbx_strand_id
1 'polypeptide(L)'
;MKKTKKSRRHFLKSAAAMSSIPFILPGLDNALNHSNKTFQSIPHPFMKKDQSVIGSYGPWAASNLNDPPALSFRNTKWTDLKSWREKAKEKALELVSAPKIDGVKPKVTIKSEYEYNGLVIEELEWQLPYGRPTEAILLKPAGTTGQLPAVLGLHDHGGNKYFGKRKITRTSDQVHPTMVTHQEQSYSSLAWANELAKQGYVVLVHDTFTFGSRRVLYQDISDINWGRCKVDDKSDENPEDPENINTYNQWAAEHEHIMAKSLFCGGTTWPGVTLAEDQVALDILCSRSDVKADNVGCCGLSGGGLRTDYLGGLDPRIKCAISVGFMTTWKDFLLNKSYTHTWMTYAPLLPKYLDFPEILGLRVPLPTMVMSNNEAGLYPLPEMKRADEILAAVFDKAGAGDRYSGRFYTGDHKFDAEMQKDAFDWFDRWLK
;
A
#
# COMPACT_ATOMS: atom_id res chain seq x y z
N MET A 1 -64.03 5.18 23.90
CA MET A 1 -62.64 5.62 23.75
C MET A 1 -61.99 4.84 22.63
N LYS A 2 -61.84 5.42 21.42
CA LYS A 2 -61.18 4.78 20.26
C LYS A 2 -59.71 5.13 20.25
N LYS A 3 -58.82 4.14 20.41
CA LYS A 3 -57.39 4.30 20.23
C LYS A 3 -57.05 4.21 18.73
N THR A 4 -56.66 5.32 18.17
CA THR A 4 -56.14 5.39 16.78
C THR A 4 -54.72 4.84 16.71
N LYS A 5 -54.51 3.75 15.95
CA LYS A 5 -53.22 3.22 15.56
C LYS A 5 -52.56 4.18 14.57
N LYS A 6 -51.50 4.90 14.98
CA LYS A 6 -50.64 5.63 14.04
C LYS A 6 -49.81 4.63 13.23
N SER A 7 -49.98 4.68 11.92
CA SER A 7 -49.36 3.79 10.95
C SER A 7 -47.83 4.04 10.83
N ARG A 8 -47.05 2.97 10.76
CA ARG A 8 -45.60 2.94 10.50
C ARG A 8 -45.15 3.69 9.21
N ARG A 9 -46.10 3.99 8.33
CA ARG A 9 -45.85 4.75 7.09
C ARG A 9 -45.52 6.21 7.31
N HIS A 10 -45.88 6.83 8.43
CA HIS A 10 -45.54 8.23 8.70
C HIS A 10 -44.12 8.45 9.21
N PHE A 11 -43.53 7.46 9.84
CA PHE A 11 -42.15 7.54 10.34
C PHE A 11 -41.11 7.53 9.17
N LEU A 12 -41.40 6.77 8.11
CA LEU A 12 -40.49 6.69 6.95
C LEU A 12 -40.55 7.94 6.05
N LYS A 13 -41.65 8.69 6.06
CA LYS A 13 -41.76 9.94 5.30
C LYS A 13 -41.03 11.14 5.95
N SER A 14 -40.82 11.11 7.25
CA SER A 14 -40.07 12.15 7.98
C SER A 14 -38.55 11.98 7.92
N ALA A 15 -38.05 10.78 7.64
CA ALA A 15 -36.61 10.52 7.49
C ALA A 15 -36.10 10.90 6.08
N ALA A 16 -36.96 10.97 5.08
CA ALA A 16 -36.59 11.32 3.71
C ALA A 16 -36.49 12.85 3.44
N ALA A 17 -36.88 13.68 4.40
CA ALA A 17 -36.92 15.14 4.22
C ALA A 17 -35.71 15.90 4.77
N MET A 18 -34.66 15.22 5.27
CA MET A 18 -33.47 15.86 5.84
C MET A 18 -32.15 15.64 5.05
N SER A 19 -32.21 15.22 3.81
CA SER A 19 -30.99 14.98 3.00
C SER A 19 -30.83 15.85 1.75
N SER A 20 -31.49 17.00 1.67
CA SER A 20 -31.31 17.95 0.58
C SER A 20 -30.91 19.33 1.09
N ILE A 21 -29.67 19.48 1.53
CA ILE A 21 -28.99 20.78 1.55
C ILE A 21 -28.05 20.79 0.34
N PRO A 22 -28.29 21.62 -0.68
CA PRO A 22 -27.36 21.76 -1.78
C PRO A 22 -26.16 22.55 -1.28
N PHE A 23 -24.99 21.93 -1.26
CA PHE A 23 -23.74 22.66 -1.21
C PHE A 23 -23.57 23.39 -2.54
N ILE A 24 -23.87 24.66 -2.54
CA ILE A 24 -23.54 25.58 -3.64
C ILE A 24 -22.05 25.85 -3.53
N LEU A 25 -21.24 25.24 -4.39
CA LEU A 25 -19.90 25.69 -4.70
C LEU A 25 -20.02 26.86 -5.69
N PRO A 26 -19.35 28.00 -5.46
CA PRO A 26 -19.31 29.06 -6.44
C PRO A 26 -18.48 28.68 -7.65
N GLY A 27 -19.08 28.74 -8.82
CA GLY A 27 -18.51 29.03 -10.11
C GLY A 27 -17.23 28.34 -10.53
N LEU A 28 -17.37 27.30 -11.35
CA LEU A 28 -16.35 26.86 -12.30
C LEU A 28 -17.00 26.84 -13.69
N ASP A 29 -17.17 28.05 -14.24
CA ASP A 29 -17.26 28.22 -15.68
C ASP A 29 -15.88 28.52 -16.26
N ASN A 30 -15.58 27.83 -17.36
CA ASN A 30 -14.51 28.06 -18.32
C ASN A 30 -13.07 27.67 -17.93
N ALA A 31 -12.60 26.55 -18.47
CA ALA A 31 -11.62 26.57 -19.56
C ALA A 31 -11.08 25.15 -19.80
N LEU A 32 -11.52 24.55 -20.89
CA LEU A 32 -10.73 23.56 -21.64
C LEU A 32 -9.44 24.25 -22.12
N ASN A 33 -8.42 24.17 -21.30
CA ASN A 33 -7.06 24.38 -21.72
C ASN A 33 -6.20 23.28 -21.13
N HIS A 34 -5.68 22.44 -22.00
CA HIS A 34 -4.62 21.50 -21.71
C HIS A 34 -3.44 22.25 -21.12
N SER A 35 -3.32 22.23 -19.81
CA SER A 35 -2.07 22.60 -19.15
C SER A 35 -1.72 21.52 -18.17
N ASN A 36 -0.58 20.89 -18.37
CA ASN A 36 0.14 20.06 -17.42
C ASN A 36 0.13 20.75 -16.04
N LYS A 37 -0.85 20.43 -15.21
CA LYS A 37 -0.77 20.76 -13.80
C LYS A 37 0.06 19.69 -13.15
N THR A 38 1.37 19.89 -13.15
CA THR A 38 2.23 19.41 -12.06
C THR A 38 1.44 19.59 -10.76
N PHE A 39 1.35 18.53 -9.96
CA PHE A 39 0.94 18.63 -8.57
C PHE A 39 1.92 19.59 -7.88
N GLN A 40 1.65 20.90 -7.98
CA GLN A 40 2.36 21.86 -7.17
C GLN A 40 2.03 21.52 -5.72
N SER A 41 3.05 21.21 -4.95
CA SER A 41 2.99 21.11 -3.51
C SER A 41 2.34 22.40 -3.01
N ILE A 42 1.09 22.33 -2.59
CA ILE A 42 0.44 23.43 -1.88
C ILE A 42 1.24 23.57 -0.58
N PRO A 43 1.91 24.70 -0.31
CA PRO A 43 2.55 24.92 0.96
C PRO A 43 1.47 24.78 2.04
N HIS A 44 1.54 23.73 2.86
CA HIS A 44 0.62 23.57 3.96
C HIS A 44 0.89 24.72 4.95
N PRO A 45 -0.09 25.61 5.19
CA PRO A 45 0.03 26.52 6.32
C PRO A 45 0.18 25.64 7.56
N PHE A 46 1.19 25.94 8.39
CA PHE A 46 1.36 25.29 9.68
C PHE A 46 0.01 25.34 10.41
N MET A 47 -0.59 24.18 10.67
CA MET A 47 -1.82 24.14 11.44
C MET A 47 -1.56 24.78 12.80
N LYS A 48 -2.45 25.64 13.27
CA LYS A 48 -2.38 26.19 14.61
C LYS A 48 -2.36 25.02 15.61
N LYS A 49 -1.62 25.15 16.71
CA LYS A 49 -1.32 24.12 17.71
C LYS A 49 -2.54 23.31 18.17
N ASP A 50 -3.76 23.81 17.98
CA ASP A 50 -5.03 23.22 18.43
C ASP A 50 -5.96 22.80 17.27
N GLN A 51 -5.46 22.75 16.03
CA GLN A 51 -6.24 22.34 14.87
C GLN A 51 -5.92 20.90 14.48
N SER A 52 -6.95 20.16 14.09
CA SER A 52 -6.82 18.83 13.49
C SER A 52 -7.82 18.67 12.36
N VAL A 53 -7.60 17.66 11.51
CA VAL A 53 -8.53 17.33 10.40
C VAL A 53 -9.92 16.90 10.88
N ILE A 54 -10.07 16.58 12.17
CA ILE A 54 -11.36 16.32 12.83
C ILE A 54 -11.74 17.44 13.81
N GLY A 55 -11.19 18.66 13.63
CA GLY A 55 -11.51 19.83 14.42
C GLY A 55 -11.18 19.67 15.90
N SER A 56 -12.06 20.21 16.76
CA SER A 56 -11.88 20.18 18.24
C SER A 56 -11.87 18.80 18.86
N TYR A 57 -12.24 17.75 18.12
CA TYR A 57 -12.16 16.36 18.61
C TYR A 57 -10.73 15.78 18.52
N GLY A 58 -9.83 16.42 17.75
CA GLY A 58 -8.45 15.92 17.57
C GLY A 58 -7.67 15.73 18.86
N PRO A 59 -7.56 16.73 19.76
CA PRO A 59 -6.84 16.59 21.02
C PRO A 59 -7.41 15.45 21.91
N TRP A 60 -8.73 15.33 21.98
CA TRP A 60 -9.37 14.23 22.70
C TRP A 60 -9.05 12.87 22.07
N ALA A 61 -9.16 12.75 20.75
CA ALA A 61 -8.85 11.49 20.06
C ALA A 61 -7.37 11.11 20.24
N ALA A 62 -6.45 12.09 20.15
CA ALA A 62 -5.03 11.87 20.39
C ALA A 62 -4.69 11.45 21.83
N SER A 63 -5.49 11.87 22.83
CA SER A 63 -5.29 11.44 24.21
C SER A 63 -5.59 9.95 24.45
N ASN A 64 -6.21 9.26 23.49
CA ASN A 64 -6.39 7.80 23.52
C ASN A 64 -5.14 7.03 23.09
N LEU A 65 -4.15 7.70 22.50
CA LEU A 65 -2.89 7.10 22.07
C LEU A 65 -1.83 7.27 23.17
N ASN A 66 -1.23 6.17 23.58
CA ASN A 66 -0.07 6.18 24.48
C ASN A 66 1.22 6.21 23.64
N ASP A 67 2.25 6.87 24.17
CA ASP A 67 3.61 6.80 23.63
C ASP A 67 4.61 6.48 24.76
N PRO A 68 5.22 5.29 24.75
CA PRO A 68 5.02 4.21 23.77
C PRO A 68 3.69 3.46 23.93
N PRO A 69 3.13 2.90 22.83
CA PRO A 69 1.93 2.08 22.86
C PRO A 69 2.09 0.80 23.70
N ALA A 70 0.97 0.12 23.97
CA ALA A 70 0.93 -0.97 24.96
C ALA A 70 1.89 -2.15 24.67
N LEU A 71 2.13 -2.46 23.39
CA LEU A 71 3.02 -3.55 22.95
C LEU A 71 4.28 -3.04 22.23
N SER A 72 4.59 -1.75 22.35
CA SER A 72 5.87 -1.22 21.85
C SER A 72 7.05 -1.90 22.53
N PHE A 73 8.08 -2.28 21.76
CA PHE A 73 9.34 -2.79 22.33
C PHE A 73 10.11 -1.74 23.11
N ARG A 74 9.83 -0.45 22.87
CA ARG A 74 10.41 0.68 23.65
C ARG A 74 10.00 0.67 25.12
N ASN A 75 8.91 -0.01 25.48
CA ASN A 75 8.52 -0.18 26.90
C ASN A 75 9.58 -0.96 27.69
N THR A 76 9.92 -0.47 28.89
CA THR A 76 10.93 -1.07 29.77
C THR A 76 10.55 -2.46 30.28
N LYS A 77 9.27 -2.79 30.32
CA LYS A 77 8.78 -4.13 30.70
C LYS A 77 9.24 -5.26 29.78
N TRP A 78 9.60 -4.94 28.52
CA TRP A 78 10.07 -5.92 27.58
C TRP A 78 11.58 -6.06 27.66
N THR A 79 12.06 -7.17 28.21
CA THR A 79 13.48 -7.51 28.34
C THR A 79 13.89 -8.66 27.44
N ASP A 80 12.92 -9.46 26.95
CA ASP A 80 13.15 -10.55 26.02
C ASP A 80 12.50 -10.27 24.65
N LEU A 81 13.33 -10.24 23.62
CA LEU A 81 12.94 -9.93 22.27
C LEU A 81 11.95 -10.96 21.67
N LYS A 82 12.14 -12.24 22.01
CA LYS A 82 11.34 -13.33 21.45
C LYS A 82 9.91 -13.27 21.98
N SER A 83 9.75 -13.23 23.30
CA SER A 83 8.43 -13.19 23.94
C SER A 83 7.66 -11.91 23.60
N TRP A 84 8.38 -10.76 23.48
CA TRP A 84 7.77 -9.52 23.01
C TRP A 84 7.21 -9.69 21.60
N ARG A 85 8.05 -10.16 20.66
CA ARG A 85 7.69 -10.27 19.25
C ARG A 85 6.52 -11.22 19.04
N GLU A 86 6.51 -12.37 19.70
CA GLU A 86 5.41 -13.33 19.63
C GLU A 86 4.09 -12.66 20.01
N LYS A 87 4.07 -11.97 21.16
CA LYS A 87 2.85 -11.31 21.64
C LYS A 87 2.42 -10.11 20.82
N ALA A 88 3.37 -9.28 20.38
CA ALA A 88 3.08 -8.09 19.59
C ALA A 88 2.61 -8.46 18.18
N LYS A 89 3.25 -9.48 17.57
CA LYS A 89 2.87 -10.00 16.25
C LYS A 89 1.50 -10.68 16.28
N GLU A 90 1.22 -11.52 17.29
CA GLU A 90 -0.08 -12.13 17.48
C GLU A 90 -1.19 -11.06 17.51
N LYS A 91 -1.01 -10.01 18.31
CA LYS A 91 -1.98 -8.90 18.40
C LYS A 91 -2.10 -8.12 17.08
N ALA A 92 -1.00 -7.87 16.38
CA ALA A 92 -1.02 -7.20 15.09
C ALA A 92 -1.79 -8.03 14.06
N LEU A 93 -1.54 -9.33 13.95
CA LEU A 93 -2.25 -10.24 13.04
C LEU A 93 -3.75 -10.35 13.37
N GLU A 94 -4.11 -10.40 14.67
CA GLU A 94 -5.51 -10.37 15.11
C GLU A 94 -6.23 -9.13 14.59
N LEU A 95 -5.61 -7.94 14.71
CA LEU A 95 -6.24 -6.67 14.36
C LEU A 95 -6.19 -6.36 12.86
N VAL A 96 -5.15 -6.78 12.17
CA VAL A 96 -5.05 -6.72 10.71
C VAL A 96 -6.09 -7.64 10.08
N SER A 97 -6.43 -8.75 10.77
CA SER A 97 -7.52 -9.66 10.40
C SER A 97 -7.47 -10.10 8.94
N ALA A 98 -6.29 -10.61 8.53
CA ALA A 98 -6.11 -11.14 7.18
C ALA A 98 -7.09 -12.29 6.90
N PRO A 99 -7.75 -12.34 5.73
CA PRO A 99 -8.59 -13.46 5.37
C PRO A 99 -7.77 -14.75 5.39
N LYS A 100 -8.36 -15.80 5.95
CA LYS A 100 -7.71 -17.11 5.96
C LYS A 100 -7.77 -17.71 4.55
N ILE A 101 -6.59 -17.81 3.94
CA ILE A 101 -6.39 -18.49 2.65
C ILE A 101 -5.71 -19.85 2.90
N ASP A 102 -5.95 -20.42 4.09
CA ASP A 102 -5.26 -21.62 4.58
C ASP A 102 -5.43 -22.82 3.62
N GLY A 103 -4.32 -23.44 3.26
CA GLY A 103 -4.27 -24.65 2.44
C GLY A 103 -4.46 -24.45 0.94
N VAL A 104 -4.72 -23.22 0.48
CA VAL A 104 -4.81 -22.92 -0.95
C VAL A 104 -3.40 -22.62 -1.47
N LYS A 105 -2.76 -23.63 -2.06
CA LYS A 105 -1.64 -23.39 -2.96
C LYS A 105 -2.24 -23.12 -4.34
N PRO A 106 -2.32 -21.85 -4.78
CA PRO A 106 -2.92 -21.58 -6.07
C PRO A 106 -2.10 -22.24 -7.16
N LYS A 107 -2.79 -22.87 -8.12
CA LYS A 107 -2.13 -23.35 -9.33
C LYS A 107 -1.70 -22.15 -10.14
N VAL A 108 -0.39 -21.98 -10.27
CA VAL A 108 0.17 -20.93 -11.12
C VAL A 108 0.15 -21.40 -12.57
N THR A 109 -0.37 -20.56 -13.45
CA THR A 109 -0.33 -20.73 -14.91
C THR A 109 0.68 -19.74 -15.48
N ILE A 110 1.65 -20.22 -16.24
CA ILE A 110 2.52 -19.38 -17.07
C ILE A 110 1.74 -19.12 -18.36
N LYS A 111 1.33 -17.88 -18.57
CA LYS A 111 0.58 -17.44 -19.75
C LYS A 111 1.51 -17.24 -20.94
N SER A 112 2.70 -16.70 -20.68
CA SER A 112 3.76 -16.49 -21.69
C SER A 112 5.13 -16.45 -21.00
N GLU A 113 6.16 -16.86 -21.76
CA GLU A 113 7.56 -16.76 -21.37
C GLU A 113 8.37 -16.29 -22.58
N TYR A 114 9.17 -15.25 -22.42
CA TYR A 114 9.98 -14.69 -23.49
C TYR A 114 11.16 -13.88 -22.93
N GLU A 115 12.10 -13.54 -23.80
CA GLU A 115 13.22 -12.67 -23.45
C GLU A 115 12.98 -11.24 -23.91
N TYR A 116 13.25 -10.29 -23.02
CA TYR A 116 13.23 -8.87 -23.32
C TYR A 116 14.30 -8.13 -22.52
N ASN A 117 15.13 -7.34 -23.21
CA ASN A 117 16.15 -6.47 -22.62
C ASN A 117 17.09 -7.20 -21.63
N GLY A 118 17.53 -8.42 -22.00
CA GLY A 118 18.44 -9.25 -21.21
C GLY A 118 17.78 -9.98 -20.01
N LEU A 119 16.47 -9.95 -19.94
CA LEU A 119 15.69 -10.65 -18.92
C LEU A 119 14.80 -11.72 -19.53
N VAL A 120 14.64 -12.84 -18.87
CA VAL A 120 13.51 -13.75 -19.07
C VAL A 120 12.32 -13.17 -18.31
N ILE A 121 11.20 -13.04 -19.00
CA ILE A 121 9.94 -12.54 -18.47
C ILE A 121 8.92 -13.67 -18.50
N GLU A 122 8.36 -13.99 -17.35
CA GLU A 122 7.22 -14.90 -17.24
C GLU A 122 5.97 -14.09 -16.86
N GLU A 123 4.92 -14.16 -17.67
CA GLU A 123 3.59 -13.64 -17.32
C GLU A 123 2.82 -14.74 -16.63
N LEU A 124 2.49 -14.50 -15.37
CA LEU A 124 1.88 -15.49 -14.49
C LEU A 124 0.43 -15.12 -14.16
N GLU A 125 -0.38 -16.15 -13.92
CA GLU A 125 -1.75 -16.00 -13.45
C GLU A 125 -2.07 -17.07 -12.39
N TRP A 126 -2.80 -16.67 -11.35
CA TRP A 126 -3.38 -17.61 -10.37
C TRP A 126 -4.71 -17.11 -9.83
N GLN A 127 -5.54 -18.06 -9.36
CA GLN A 127 -6.84 -17.75 -8.75
C GLN A 127 -6.78 -17.91 -7.23
N LEU A 128 -7.23 -16.87 -6.52
CA LEU A 128 -7.52 -16.93 -5.09
C LEU A 128 -8.96 -17.39 -4.84
N PRO A 129 -9.34 -17.83 -3.62
CA PRO A 129 -10.72 -18.23 -3.31
C PRO A 129 -11.76 -17.13 -3.49
N TYR A 130 -11.33 -15.87 -3.72
CA TYR A 130 -12.18 -14.71 -3.90
C TYR A 130 -11.64 -13.77 -5.00
N GLY A 131 -12.55 -13.00 -5.54
CA GLY A 131 -12.25 -11.96 -6.54
C GLY A 131 -11.81 -12.53 -7.88
N ARG A 132 -11.17 -11.68 -8.66
CA ARG A 132 -10.68 -11.99 -10.01
C ARG A 132 -9.33 -12.69 -9.95
N PRO A 133 -8.89 -13.37 -11.03
CA PRO A 133 -7.53 -13.90 -11.10
C PRO A 133 -6.48 -12.82 -10.84
N THR A 134 -5.40 -13.20 -10.16
CA THR A 134 -4.23 -12.35 -9.96
C THR A 134 -3.27 -12.58 -11.12
N GLU A 135 -2.90 -11.52 -11.81
CA GLU A 135 -1.80 -11.56 -12.77
C GLU A 135 -0.53 -11.01 -12.16
N ALA A 136 0.60 -11.56 -12.60
CA ALA A 136 1.93 -11.12 -12.16
C ALA A 136 2.95 -11.19 -13.28
N ILE A 137 4.05 -10.44 -13.11
CA ILE A 137 5.25 -10.50 -13.93
C ILE A 137 6.39 -11.01 -13.06
N LEU A 138 7.07 -12.06 -13.53
CA LEU A 138 8.33 -12.51 -12.96
C LEU A 138 9.45 -12.17 -13.92
N LEU A 139 10.52 -11.61 -13.36
CA LEU A 139 11.71 -11.14 -14.09
C LEU A 139 12.93 -11.85 -13.52
N LYS A 140 13.81 -12.36 -14.39
CA LYS A 140 15.12 -12.89 -14.00
C LYS A 140 16.13 -12.68 -15.13
N PRO A 141 17.45 -12.62 -14.85
CA PRO A 141 18.44 -12.47 -15.92
C PRO A 141 18.39 -13.64 -16.90
N ALA A 142 18.48 -13.35 -18.19
CA ALA A 142 18.57 -14.37 -19.23
C ALA A 142 19.87 -15.18 -19.10
N GLY A 143 19.80 -16.48 -19.44
CA GLY A 143 20.96 -17.39 -19.38
C GLY A 143 21.44 -17.76 -17.98
N THR A 144 20.74 -17.35 -16.92
CA THR A 144 21.12 -17.72 -15.55
C THR A 144 20.86 -19.19 -15.28
N THR A 145 21.86 -19.88 -14.70
CA THR A 145 21.75 -21.25 -14.21
C THR A 145 21.89 -21.26 -12.68
N GLY A 146 21.00 -21.99 -11.99
CA GLY A 146 21.01 -22.10 -10.54
C GLY A 146 20.07 -21.11 -9.84
N GLN A 147 20.11 -21.10 -8.52
CA GLN A 147 19.22 -20.29 -7.69
C GLN A 147 19.76 -18.89 -7.46
N LEU A 148 18.88 -17.91 -7.56
CA LEU A 148 19.16 -16.50 -7.27
C LEU A 148 18.43 -16.02 -5.99
N PRO A 149 18.96 -14.99 -5.30
CA PRO A 149 18.16 -14.25 -4.34
C PRO A 149 16.95 -13.64 -5.04
N ALA A 150 15.87 -13.37 -4.28
CA ALA A 150 14.64 -12.89 -4.86
C ALA A 150 14.07 -11.69 -4.11
N VAL A 151 13.26 -10.89 -4.82
CA VAL A 151 12.54 -9.75 -4.25
C VAL A 151 11.10 -9.77 -4.71
N LEU A 152 10.17 -9.64 -3.76
CA LEU A 152 8.79 -9.32 -4.07
C LEU A 152 8.68 -7.81 -4.27
N GLY A 153 8.49 -7.38 -5.50
CA GLY A 153 8.28 -5.99 -5.88
C GLY A 153 6.84 -5.57 -5.64
N LEU A 154 6.64 -4.59 -4.78
CA LEU A 154 5.32 -4.13 -4.36
C LEU A 154 5.02 -2.78 -5.02
N HIS A 155 4.09 -2.78 -6.00
CA HIS A 155 3.74 -1.57 -6.73
C HIS A 155 3.04 -0.53 -5.84
N ASP A 156 3.18 0.74 -6.18
CA ASP A 156 2.59 1.87 -5.51
C ASP A 156 1.08 1.99 -5.72
N HIS A 157 0.45 2.85 -4.89
CA HIS A 157 -0.94 3.29 -5.10
C HIS A 157 -1.03 4.33 -6.23
N GLY A 158 -0.24 5.41 -6.16
CA GLY A 158 -0.06 6.44 -7.19
C GLY A 158 -1.36 7.07 -7.72
N GLY A 159 -2.47 7.01 -6.98
CA GLY A 159 -3.78 7.47 -7.46
C GLY A 159 -4.34 6.67 -8.65
N ASN A 160 -3.69 5.58 -9.04
CA ASN A 160 -4.03 4.82 -10.23
C ASN A 160 -4.29 3.35 -9.88
N LYS A 161 -5.58 2.96 -9.83
CA LYS A 161 -5.99 1.57 -9.58
C LYS A 161 -6.16 0.77 -10.87
N TYR A 162 -6.22 1.44 -12.01
CA TYR A 162 -6.31 0.76 -13.29
C TYR A 162 -5.09 -0.11 -13.55
N PHE A 163 -3.89 0.37 -13.18
CA PHE A 163 -2.63 -0.35 -13.28
C PHE A 163 -2.13 -0.81 -11.90
N GLY A 164 -1.43 -1.93 -11.88
CA GLY A 164 -0.72 -2.48 -10.72
C GLY A 164 0.72 -2.80 -11.10
N LYS A 165 1.03 -4.08 -11.40
CA LYS A 165 2.36 -4.58 -11.77
C LYS A 165 3.08 -3.77 -12.85
N ARG A 166 2.34 -3.25 -13.85
CA ARG A 166 2.89 -2.47 -14.96
C ARG A 166 3.51 -1.12 -14.53
N LYS A 167 3.24 -0.63 -13.33
CA LYS A 167 3.83 0.60 -12.81
C LYS A 167 5.34 0.50 -12.62
N ILE A 168 5.81 -0.69 -12.24
CA ILE A 168 7.20 -0.94 -11.85
C ILE A 168 7.89 -2.00 -12.71
N THR A 169 7.19 -2.52 -13.73
CA THR A 169 7.76 -3.47 -14.70
C THR A 169 7.66 -2.94 -16.13
N ARG A 170 8.54 -3.42 -16.97
CA ARG A 170 8.52 -3.18 -18.42
C ARG A 170 8.76 -4.51 -19.15
N THR A 171 7.82 -4.88 -20.01
CA THR A 171 7.80 -6.18 -20.67
C THR A 171 7.99 -6.08 -22.21
N SER A 172 7.95 -4.86 -22.75
CA SER A 172 8.19 -4.56 -24.16
C SER A 172 8.52 -3.08 -24.35
N ASP A 173 8.89 -2.70 -25.58
CA ASP A 173 9.09 -1.29 -25.94
C ASP A 173 7.77 -0.51 -26.05
N GLN A 174 6.64 -1.22 -26.18
CA GLN A 174 5.31 -0.61 -26.24
C GLN A 174 4.77 -0.41 -24.83
N VAL A 175 5.12 0.73 -24.23
CA VAL A 175 4.65 1.11 -22.90
C VAL A 175 3.44 2.04 -23.03
N HIS A 176 2.38 1.76 -22.27
CA HIS A 176 1.19 2.63 -22.25
C HIS A 176 1.58 4.05 -21.82
N PRO A 177 1.10 5.13 -22.49
CA PRO A 177 1.50 6.52 -22.19
C PRO A 177 1.33 6.91 -20.71
N THR A 178 0.26 6.47 -20.08
CA THR A 178 0.04 6.70 -18.63
C THR A 178 1.17 6.08 -17.79
N MET A 179 1.71 4.93 -18.17
CA MET A 179 2.81 4.28 -17.45
C MET A 179 4.15 4.95 -17.73
N VAL A 180 4.37 5.47 -18.94
CA VAL A 180 5.54 6.29 -19.24
C VAL A 180 5.58 7.50 -18.33
N THR A 181 4.49 8.27 -18.28
CA THR A 181 4.37 9.44 -17.38
C THR A 181 4.53 9.06 -15.89
N HIS A 182 3.92 7.96 -15.47
CA HIS A 182 4.02 7.48 -14.09
C HIS A 182 5.46 7.11 -13.70
N GLN A 183 6.16 6.37 -14.57
CA GLN A 183 7.56 5.99 -14.33
C GLN A 183 8.49 7.22 -14.37
N GLU A 184 8.22 8.20 -15.23
CA GLU A 184 8.96 9.46 -15.28
C GLU A 184 8.82 10.24 -13.97
N GLN A 185 7.62 10.40 -13.47
CA GLN A 185 7.35 11.18 -12.26
C GLN A 185 7.84 10.51 -10.99
N SER A 186 7.71 9.17 -10.88
CA SER A 186 7.92 8.45 -9.62
C SER A 186 9.24 7.69 -9.56
N TYR A 187 9.82 7.30 -10.72
CA TYR A 187 10.88 6.30 -10.79
C TYR A 187 12.05 6.69 -11.70
N SER A 188 12.20 7.96 -12.07
CA SER A 188 13.23 8.43 -13.02
C SER A 188 13.16 7.73 -14.38
N SER A 189 11.96 7.49 -14.92
CA SER A 189 11.69 6.75 -16.16
C SER A 189 12.15 5.30 -16.15
N LEU A 190 12.45 4.73 -14.98
CA LEU A 190 12.91 3.35 -14.81
C LEU A 190 11.77 2.44 -14.36
N ALA A 191 11.74 1.22 -14.86
CA ALA A 191 11.00 0.11 -14.28
C ALA A 191 11.91 -0.56 -13.27
N TRP A 192 11.91 -0.10 -12.02
CA TRP A 192 12.90 -0.50 -11.03
C TRP A 192 12.98 -2.01 -10.78
N ALA A 193 11.86 -2.74 -10.95
CA ALA A 193 11.86 -4.19 -10.85
C ALA A 193 12.73 -4.85 -11.92
N ASN A 194 12.72 -4.32 -13.16
CA ASN A 194 13.61 -4.77 -14.22
C ASN A 194 15.07 -4.45 -13.92
N GLU A 195 15.34 -3.25 -13.41
CA GLU A 195 16.72 -2.84 -13.09
C GLU A 195 17.31 -3.70 -11.97
N LEU A 196 16.52 -4.03 -10.95
CA LEU A 196 16.94 -4.96 -9.91
C LEU A 196 17.15 -6.38 -10.46
N ALA A 197 16.26 -6.87 -11.33
CA ALA A 197 16.42 -8.19 -11.93
C ALA A 197 17.72 -8.32 -12.72
N LYS A 198 18.10 -7.28 -13.48
CA LYS A 198 19.39 -7.23 -14.21
C LYS A 198 20.60 -7.36 -13.29
N GLN A 199 20.47 -7.04 -12.01
CA GLN A 199 21.53 -7.20 -11.01
C GLN A 199 21.61 -8.62 -10.41
N GLY A 200 20.91 -9.59 -10.97
CA GLY A 200 21.00 -10.99 -10.55
C GLY A 200 19.97 -11.41 -9.49
N TYR A 201 18.78 -10.84 -9.56
CA TYR A 201 17.65 -11.23 -8.73
C TYR A 201 16.52 -11.86 -9.54
N VAL A 202 15.75 -12.74 -8.91
CA VAL A 202 14.40 -13.06 -9.37
C VAL A 202 13.47 -12.02 -8.74
N VAL A 203 12.73 -11.30 -9.55
CA VAL A 203 11.78 -10.27 -9.07
C VAL A 203 10.37 -10.64 -9.49
N LEU A 204 9.47 -10.84 -8.51
CA LEU A 204 8.05 -11.07 -8.75
C LEU A 204 7.25 -9.80 -8.44
N VAL A 205 6.41 -9.37 -9.36
CA VAL A 205 5.50 -8.24 -9.19
C VAL A 205 4.09 -8.69 -9.54
N HIS A 206 3.18 -8.69 -8.58
CA HIS A 206 1.79 -9.08 -8.78
C HIS A 206 0.84 -7.89 -8.58
N ASP A 207 -0.31 -7.96 -9.24
CA ASP A 207 -1.42 -7.06 -8.93
C ASP A 207 -2.04 -7.46 -7.59
N THR A 208 -2.30 -6.49 -6.72
CA THR A 208 -3.00 -6.72 -5.46
C THR A 208 -4.40 -6.13 -5.46
N PHE A 209 -5.23 -6.53 -4.53
CA PHE A 209 -6.54 -5.95 -4.25
C PHE A 209 -6.46 -4.43 -4.03
N THR A 210 -7.00 -3.57 -4.79
CA THR A 210 -7.93 -3.53 -5.91
C THR A 210 -7.28 -2.88 -7.15
N PHE A 211 -6.14 -3.39 -7.57
CA PHE A 211 -5.31 -2.82 -8.64
C PHE A 211 -5.18 -3.80 -9.81
N GLY A 212 -4.99 -3.26 -11.02
CA GLY A 212 -4.72 -4.03 -12.21
C GLY A 212 -5.75 -5.13 -12.48
N SER A 213 -5.32 -6.38 -12.60
CA SER A 213 -6.19 -7.54 -12.79
C SER A 213 -7.15 -7.80 -11.61
N ARG A 214 -6.80 -7.29 -10.41
CA ARG A 214 -7.59 -7.41 -9.19
C ARG A 214 -8.56 -6.24 -8.96
N ARG A 215 -8.65 -5.29 -9.90
CA ARG A 215 -9.56 -4.15 -9.78
C ARG A 215 -11.02 -4.58 -9.85
N VAL A 216 -11.89 -3.80 -9.22
CA VAL A 216 -13.35 -3.94 -9.37
C VAL A 216 -13.73 -3.41 -10.76
N LEU A 217 -14.46 -4.18 -11.55
CA LEU A 217 -15.01 -3.73 -12.82
C LEU A 217 -16.39 -3.07 -12.62
N TYR A 218 -16.76 -2.20 -13.52
CA TYR A 218 -18.09 -1.58 -13.48
C TYR A 218 -19.21 -2.62 -13.59
N GLN A 219 -19.02 -3.66 -14.41
CA GLN A 219 -19.98 -4.76 -14.54
C GLN A 219 -20.17 -5.56 -13.24
N ASP A 220 -19.20 -5.57 -12.32
CA ASP A 220 -19.31 -6.29 -11.03
C ASP A 220 -20.35 -5.62 -10.10
N ILE A 221 -20.71 -4.36 -10.37
CA ILE A 221 -21.65 -3.56 -9.58
C ILE A 221 -22.75 -2.89 -10.44
N SER A 222 -22.97 -3.33 -11.68
CA SER A 222 -23.89 -2.73 -12.65
C SER A 222 -25.34 -2.64 -12.16
N ASP A 223 -25.75 -3.54 -11.28
CA ASP A 223 -27.11 -3.54 -10.72
C ASP A 223 -27.32 -2.49 -9.60
N ILE A 224 -26.24 -1.82 -9.19
CA ILE A 224 -26.29 -0.76 -8.18
C ILE A 224 -26.37 0.60 -8.86
N ASN A 225 -27.54 1.21 -8.82
CA ASN A 225 -27.83 2.46 -9.53
C ASN A 225 -28.01 3.68 -8.61
N TRP A 226 -27.43 3.67 -7.42
CA TRP A 226 -27.59 4.73 -6.43
C TRP A 226 -26.26 5.10 -5.72
N GLY A 227 -26.23 6.34 -5.24
CA GLY A 227 -25.09 6.87 -4.49
C GLY A 227 -23.79 6.89 -5.31
N ARG A 228 -22.68 6.81 -4.63
CA ARG A 228 -21.34 6.83 -5.24
C ARG A 228 -20.92 5.49 -5.86
N CYS A 229 -21.71 4.45 -5.70
CA CYS A 229 -21.52 3.16 -6.40
C CYS A 229 -22.02 3.21 -7.84
N LYS A 230 -22.81 4.23 -8.22
CA LYS A 230 -23.43 4.35 -9.51
C LYS A 230 -22.43 4.31 -10.67
N VAL A 231 -22.72 3.49 -11.68
CA VAL A 231 -21.87 3.27 -12.86
C VAL A 231 -22.65 3.29 -14.19
N ASP A 232 -23.89 3.80 -14.20
CA ASP A 232 -24.80 3.78 -15.37
C ASP A 232 -24.22 4.46 -16.62
N ASP A 233 -23.29 5.40 -16.43
CA ASP A 233 -22.62 6.18 -17.47
C ASP A 233 -21.19 5.68 -17.77
N LYS A 234 -20.80 4.51 -17.25
CA LYS A 234 -19.44 3.97 -17.32
C LYS A 234 -19.42 2.63 -18.03
N SER A 235 -18.31 2.34 -18.71
CA SER A 235 -18.13 1.11 -19.46
C SER A 235 -16.74 0.50 -19.19
N ASP A 236 -16.69 -0.84 -19.19
CA ASP A 236 -15.44 -1.60 -19.22
C ASP A 236 -14.94 -1.81 -20.68
N GLU A 237 -15.62 -1.28 -21.70
CA GLU A 237 -15.18 -1.28 -23.08
C GLU A 237 -14.00 -0.32 -23.29
N ASN A 238 -13.13 -0.62 -24.28
CA ASN A 238 -11.92 0.14 -24.56
C ASN A 238 -11.06 0.40 -23.31
N PRO A 239 -10.73 -0.64 -22.56
CA PRO A 239 -10.20 -0.51 -21.21
C PRO A 239 -8.90 0.31 -21.14
N GLU A 240 -8.06 0.30 -22.16
CA GLU A 240 -6.77 1.02 -22.17
C GLU A 240 -6.85 2.39 -22.85
N ASP A 241 -8.05 2.90 -23.14
CA ASP A 241 -8.20 4.29 -23.55
C ASP A 241 -7.86 5.24 -22.38
N PRO A 242 -7.03 6.28 -22.57
CA PRO A 242 -6.59 7.18 -21.50
C PRO A 242 -7.72 7.90 -20.76
N GLU A 243 -8.82 8.23 -21.45
CA GLU A 243 -9.98 8.87 -20.83
C GLU A 243 -10.76 7.89 -19.94
N ASN A 244 -10.94 6.65 -20.42
CA ASN A 244 -11.53 5.56 -19.63
C ASN A 244 -10.70 5.26 -18.38
N ILE A 245 -9.37 5.20 -18.51
CA ILE A 245 -8.46 5.00 -17.38
C ILE A 245 -8.59 6.11 -16.35
N ASN A 246 -8.62 7.37 -16.79
CA ASN A 246 -8.80 8.51 -15.90
C ASN A 246 -10.15 8.48 -15.18
N THR A 247 -11.23 8.24 -15.93
CA THR A 247 -12.58 8.10 -15.37
C THR A 247 -12.66 6.96 -14.36
N TYR A 248 -12.05 5.81 -14.67
CA TYR A 248 -11.97 4.69 -13.75
C TYR A 248 -11.24 5.05 -12.46
N ASN A 249 -10.08 5.68 -12.56
CA ASN A 249 -9.27 6.03 -11.40
C ASN A 249 -9.97 7.04 -10.48
N GLN A 250 -10.70 8.02 -11.04
CA GLN A 250 -11.51 8.95 -10.26
C GLN A 250 -12.65 8.24 -9.51
N TRP A 251 -13.40 7.40 -10.20
CA TRP A 251 -14.44 6.60 -9.58
C TRP A 251 -13.89 5.66 -8.50
N ALA A 252 -12.78 4.96 -8.78
CA ALA A 252 -12.16 4.03 -7.86
C ALA A 252 -11.62 4.73 -6.59
N ALA A 253 -11.13 5.97 -6.72
CA ALA A 253 -10.72 6.77 -5.57
C ALA A 253 -11.93 7.12 -4.66
N GLU A 254 -13.04 7.52 -5.26
CA GLU A 254 -14.27 7.78 -4.50
C GLU A 254 -14.87 6.50 -3.89
N HIS A 255 -14.65 5.35 -4.53
CA HIS A 255 -15.18 4.06 -4.08
C HIS A 255 -14.37 3.46 -2.90
N GLU A 256 -13.17 3.92 -2.62
CA GLU A 256 -12.31 3.34 -1.56
C GLU A 256 -13.00 3.25 -0.20
N HIS A 257 -13.71 4.30 0.21
CA HIS A 257 -14.37 4.30 1.52
C HIS A 257 -15.51 3.28 1.62
N ILE A 258 -16.12 2.93 0.48
CA ILE A 258 -17.17 1.91 0.40
C ILE A 258 -16.54 0.53 0.58
N MET A 259 -15.45 0.28 -0.17
CA MET A 259 -14.67 -0.96 -0.05
C MET A 259 -14.19 -1.19 1.39
N ALA A 260 -13.56 -0.20 2.00
CA ALA A 260 -13.02 -0.32 3.36
C ALA A 260 -14.12 -0.61 4.39
N LYS A 261 -15.25 0.12 4.33
CA LYS A 261 -16.39 -0.11 5.22
C LYS A 261 -17.01 -1.49 5.03
N SER A 262 -17.08 -1.97 3.80
CA SER A 262 -17.60 -3.31 3.49
C SER A 262 -16.67 -4.39 4.06
N LEU A 263 -15.36 -4.23 3.94
CA LEU A 263 -14.37 -5.14 4.54
C LEU A 263 -14.48 -5.15 6.07
N PHE A 264 -14.64 -3.99 6.71
CA PHE A 264 -14.84 -3.92 8.16
C PHE A 264 -16.13 -4.63 8.60
N CYS A 265 -17.22 -4.52 7.82
CA CYS A 265 -18.45 -5.27 8.08
C CYS A 265 -18.26 -6.79 7.87
N GLY A 266 -17.35 -7.18 6.98
CA GLY A 266 -16.95 -8.57 6.75
C GLY A 266 -15.97 -9.13 7.78
N GLY A 267 -15.55 -8.32 8.75
CA GLY A 267 -14.61 -8.74 9.81
C GLY A 267 -13.15 -8.80 9.37
N THR A 268 -12.79 -8.13 8.28
CA THR A 268 -11.41 -8.02 7.80
C THR A 268 -11.04 -6.55 7.57
N THR A 269 -9.79 -6.30 7.22
CA THR A 269 -9.29 -4.95 6.87
C THR A 269 -8.65 -4.95 5.50
N TRP A 270 -8.51 -3.77 4.89
CA TRP A 270 -7.76 -3.67 3.62
C TRP A 270 -6.30 -4.11 3.76
N PRO A 271 -5.53 -3.66 4.80
CA PRO A 271 -4.21 -4.21 5.05
C PRO A 271 -4.20 -5.73 5.21
N GLY A 272 -5.25 -6.30 5.80
CA GLY A 272 -5.39 -7.76 5.95
C GLY A 272 -5.53 -8.48 4.62
N VAL A 273 -6.36 -7.95 3.73
CA VAL A 273 -6.54 -8.54 2.39
C VAL A 273 -5.25 -8.46 1.59
N THR A 274 -4.59 -7.28 1.55
CA THR A 274 -3.32 -7.13 0.83
C THR A 274 -2.21 -7.98 1.41
N LEU A 275 -2.10 -8.10 2.74
CA LEU A 275 -1.13 -8.98 3.40
C LEU A 275 -1.34 -10.45 2.99
N ALA A 276 -2.58 -10.92 2.97
CA ALA A 276 -2.87 -12.30 2.55
C ALA A 276 -2.48 -12.54 1.09
N GLU A 277 -2.78 -11.60 0.19
CA GLU A 277 -2.41 -11.70 -1.23
C GLU A 277 -0.88 -11.64 -1.44
N ASP A 278 -0.20 -10.76 -0.70
CA ASP A 278 1.27 -10.64 -0.72
C ASP A 278 1.94 -11.93 -0.18
N GLN A 279 1.35 -12.56 0.85
CA GLN A 279 1.84 -13.84 1.38
C GLN A 279 1.68 -14.98 0.39
N VAL A 280 0.59 -15.03 -0.38
CA VAL A 280 0.42 -16.01 -1.47
C VAL A 280 1.45 -15.79 -2.58
N ALA A 281 1.69 -14.54 -2.98
CA ALA A 281 2.74 -14.24 -3.96
C ALA A 281 4.13 -14.62 -3.44
N LEU A 282 4.39 -14.44 -2.15
CA LEU A 282 5.60 -14.88 -1.49
C LEU A 282 5.71 -16.41 -1.44
N ASP A 283 4.62 -17.15 -1.21
CA ASP A 283 4.58 -18.62 -1.28
C ASP A 283 4.99 -19.11 -2.68
N ILE A 284 4.43 -18.47 -3.72
CA ILE A 284 4.76 -18.78 -5.11
C ILE A 284 6.24 -18.52 -5.37
N LEU A 285 6.75 -17.35 -4.98
CA LEU A 285 8.15 -16.97 -5.18
C LEU A 285 9.10 -17.93 -4.47
N CYS A 286 8.85 -18.24 -3.18
CA CYS A 286 9.70 -19.14 -2.39
C CYS A 286 9.64 -20.61 -2.84
N SER A 287 8.57 -21.04 -3.54
CA SER A 287 8.43 -22.41 -4.02
C SER A 287 9.18 -22.70 -5.32
N ARG A 288 9.73 -21.68 -5.96
CA ARG A 288 10.42 -21.82 -7.25
C ARG A 288 11.78 -22.49 -7.09
N SER A 289 12.12 -23.34 -8.03
CA SER A 289 13.42 -24.02 -8.06
C SER A 289 14.59 -23.10 -8.41
N ASP A 290 14.32 -21.93 -9.04
CA ASP A 290 15.33 -20.93 -9.42
C ASP A 290 15.51 -19.83 -8.35
N VAL A 291 14.85 -19.95 -7.17
CA VAL A 291 14.90 -18.98 -6.06
C VAL A 291 15.59 -19.56 -4.84
N LYS A 292 16.50 -18.80 -4.23
CA LYS A 292 17.03 -19.05 -2.88
C LYS A 292 15.99 -18.61 -1.86
N ALA A 293 15.13 -19.50 -1.41
CA ALA A 293 14.00 -19.18 -0.52
C ALA A 293 14.41 -18.53 0.83
N ASP A 294 15.63 -18.74 1.28
CA ASP A 294 16.18 -18.09 2.48
C ASP A 294 16.76 -16.69 2.23
N ASN A 295 16.79 -16.23 0.98
CA ASN A 295 17.34 -14.95 0.55
C ASN A 295 16.29 -14.13 -0.19
N VAL A 296 15.13 -13.91 0.44
CA VAL A 296 14.00 -13.17 -0.16
C VAL A 296 13.79 -11.84 0.55
N GLY A 297 13.66 -10.77 -0.23
CA GLY A 297 13.33 -9.43 0.24
C GLY A 297 12.01 -8.92 -0.30
N CYS A 298 11.59 -7.73 0.16
CA CYS A 298 10.51 -6.95 -0.42
C CYS A 298 10.82 -5.46 -0.43
N CYS A 299 10.29 -4.76 -1.42
CA CYS A 299 10.44 -3.31 -1.57
C CYS A 299 9.27 -2.71 -2.33
N GLY A 300 8.93 -1.46 -2.01
CA GLY A 300 7.99 -0.68 -2.77
C GLY A 300 7.91 0.77 -2.34
N LEU A 301 7.47 1.64 -3.26
CA LEU A 301 7.18 3.05 -3.03
C LEU A 301 5.73 3.24 -2.60
N SER A 302 5.46 4.18 -1.69
CA SER A 302 4.09 4.64 -1.39
C SER A 302 3.19 3.50 -0.90
N GLY A 303 2.12 3.18 -1.60
CA GLY A 303 1.30 1.99 -1.32
C GLY A 303 2.10 0.68 -1.29
N GLY A 304 3.19 0.58 -2.08
CA GLY A 304 4.16 -0.51 -2.00
C GLY A 304 5.00 -0.47 -0.73
N GLY A 305 5.35 0.73 -0.25
CA GLY A 305 5.99 0.93 1.06
C GLY A 305 5.08 0.49 2.21
N LEU A 306 3.82 0.89 2.18
CA LEU A 306 2.79 0.42 3.11
C LEU A 306 2.69 -1.12 3.16
N ARG A 307 2.67 -1.76 1.98
CA ARG A 307 2.66 -3.23 1.88
C ARG A 307 3.94 -3.84 2.42
N THR A 308 5.09 -3.19 2.19
CA THR A 308 6.37 -3.59 2.78
C THR A 308 6.33 -3.53 4.31
N ASP A 309 5.69 -2.51 4.89
CA ASP A 309 5.59 -2.35 6.34
C ASP A 309 4.80 -3.51 6.97
N TYR A 310 3.68 -3.90 6.38
CA TYR A 310 2.88 -5.03 6.87
C TYR A 310 3.53 -6.38 6.55
N LEU A 311 3.91 -6.64 5.30
CA LEU A 311 4.50 -7.93 4.91
C LEU A 311 5.85 -8.15 5.60
N GLY A 312 6.75 -7.16 5.52
CA GLY A 312 8.08 -7.25 6.13
C GLY A 312 8.03 -7.39 7.65
N GLY A 313 7.08 -6.70 8.32
CA GLY A 313 6.89 -6.80 9.77
C GLY A 313 6.27 -8.13 10.22
N LEU A 314 5.39 -8.71 9.40
CA LEU A 314 4.53 -9.82 9.81
C LEU A 314 4.92 -11.18 9.19
N ASP A 315 5.72 -11.22 8.12
CA ASP A 315 6.17 -12.48 7.53
C ASP A 315 7.69 -12.70 7.69
N PRO A 316 8.12 -13.71 8.46
CA PRO A 316 9.54 -13.92 8.78
C PRO A 316 10.36 -14.44 7.58
N ARG A 317 9.72 -14.82 6.47
CA ARG A 317 10.42 -15.23 5.24
C ARG A 317 11.06 -14.05 4.52
N ILE A 318 10.56 -12.83 4.74
CA ILE A 318 11.21 -11.62 4.25
C ILE A 318 12.49 -11.35 5.05
N LYS A 319 13.65 -11.61 4.47
CA LYS A 319 14.95 -11.45 5.13
C LYS A 319 15.46 -10.01 5.07
N CYS A 320 15.11 -9.26 4.04
CA CYS A 320 15.44 -7.84 3.89
C CYS A 320 14.21 -7.06 3.42
N ALA A 321 13.88 -5.95 4.07
CA ALA A 321 12.74 -5.11 3.70
C ALA A 321 13.16 -3.66 3.50
N ILE A 322 12.65 -3.03 2.43
CA ILE A 322 12.91 -1.63 2.10
C ILE A 322 11.58 -0.92 1.87
N SER A 323 11.17 -0.09 2.84
CA SER A 323 9.97 0.74 2.76
C SER A 323 10.32 2.11 2.20
N VAL A 324 9.69 2.50 1.10
CA VAL A 324 9.98 3.77 0.43
C VAL A 324 8.77 4.68 0.46
N GLY A 325 8.93 5.88 1.00
CA GLY A 325 7.94 6.95 0.95
C GLY A 325 6.63 6.65 1.68
N PHE A 326 6.66 5.79 2.70
CA PHE A 326 5.47 5.51 3.52
C PHE A 326 5.85 5.28 4.99
N MET A 327 6.23 6.37 5.69
CA MET A 327 6.59 6.26 7.11
C MET A 327 6.24 7.54 7.86
N THR A 328 5.36 7.42 8.87
CA THR A 328 4.96 8.47 9.81
C THR A 328 4.42 7.83 11.10
N THR A 329 3.79 8.59 12.00
CA THR A 329 3.17 8.08 13.23
C THR A 329 1.64 8.01 13.12
N TRP A 330 0.99 7.15 13.90
CA TRP A 330 -0.49 7.15 13.99
C TRP A 330 -1.06 8.48 14.46
N LYS A 331 -0.32 9.20 15.30
CA LYS A 331 -0.75 10.51 15.78
C LYS A 331 -0.81 11.53 14.65
N ASP A 332 0.13 11.47 13.70
CA ASP A 332 0.11 12.31 12.51
C ASP A 332 -1.08 11.96 11.60
N PHE A 333 -1.31 10.68 11.34
CA PHE A 333 -2.51 10.27 10.60
C PHE A 333 -3.78 10.82 11.23
N LEU A 334 -3.94 10.65 12.55
CA LEU A 334 -5.11 11.11 13.29
C LEU A 334 -5.33 12.62 13.18
N LEU A 335 -4.28 13.40 13.40
CA LEU A 335 -4.40 14.86 13.56
C LEU A 335 -4.33 15.61 12.24
N ASN A 336 -3.50 15.13 11.31
CA ASN A 336 -3.07 15.95 10.17
C ASN A 336 -3.33 15.31 8.81
N LYS A 337 -3.17 14.00 8.66
CA LYS A 337 -2.99 13.38 7.34
C LYS A 337 -4.00 12.30 6.95
N SER A 338 -4.95 11.94 7.81
CA SER A 338 -5.93 10.89 7.47
C SER A 338 -6.72 11.14 6.17
N TYR A 339 -6.91 12.40 5.78
CA TYR A 339 -7.64 12.76 4.56
C TYR A 339 -6.82 12.57 3.27
N THR A 340 -5.48 12.51 3.38
CA THR A 340 -4.58 12.38 2.21
C THR A 340 -4.26 10.94 1.87
N HIS A 341 -4.53 10.00 2.77
CA HIS A 341 -4.12 8.61 2.63
C HIS A 341 -5.28 7.69 2.26
N THR A 342 -4.93 6.70 1.45
CA THR A 342 -5.82 5.61 1.07
C THR A 342 -6.31 4.82 2.28
N TRP A 343 -7.51 4.27 2.17
CA TRP A 343 -8.07 3.35 3.16
C TRP A 343 -7.26 2.05 3.35
N MET A 344 -6.32 1.78 2.46
CA MET A 344 -5.37 0.65 2.59
C MET A 344 -4.51 0.73 3.87
N THR A 345 -4.41 1.92 4.49
CA THR A 345 -3.54 2.17 5.65
C THR A 345 -4.11 1.60 6.94
N TYR A 346 -5.43 1.60 7.09
CA TYR A 346 -6.06 1.57 8.40
C TYR A 346 -6.46 0.16 8.86
N ALA A 347 -5.81 -0.31 9.96
CA ALA A 347 -6.25 -1.45 10.76
C ALA A 347 -6.83 -0.90 12.09
N PRO A 348 -8.16 -0.95 12.29
CA PRO A 348 -8.80 -0.41 13.49
C PRO A 348 -8.20 -0.98 14.78
N LEU A 349 -8.06 -0.13 15.81
CA LEU A 349 -7.52 -0.44 17.14
C LEU A 349 -6.02 -0.74 17.20
N LEU A 350 -5.34 -1.01 16.11
CA LEU A 350 -3.89 -1.28 16.09
C LEU A 350 -3.06 -0.16 16.74
N PRO A 351 -3.41 1.13 16.57
CA PRO A 351 -2.71 2.25 17.23
C PRO A 351 -2.62 2.18 18.75
N LYS A 352 -3.50 1.45 19.42
CA LYS A 352 -3.43 1.24 20.88
C LYS A 352 -2.26 0.34 21.32
N TYR A 353 -1.77 -0.49 20.41
CA TYR A 353 -0.81 -1.55 20.70
C TYR A 353 0.57 -1.28 20.12
N LEU A 354 0.64 -0.78 18.88
CA LEU A 354 1.87 -0.48 18.16
C LEU A 354 1.71 0.87 17.47
N ASP A 355 2.76 1.71 17.46
CA ASP A 355 2.79 2.83 16.56
C ASP A 355 3.04 2.34 15.11
N PHE A 356 2.71 3.15 14.10
CA PHE A 356 2.79 2.75 12.71
C PHE A 356 4.19 2.20 12.34
N PRO A 357 5.31 2.88 12.65
CA PRO A 357 6.64 2.35 12.37
C PRO A 357 6.94 1.03 13.08
N GLU A 358 6.33 0.79 14.23
CA GLU A 358 6.57 -0.43 15.00
C GLU A 358 5.96 -1.69 14.36
N ILE A 359 5.04 -1.53 13.38
CA ILE A 359 4.56 -2.65 12.56
C ILE A 359 5.74 -3.25 11.79
N LEU A 360 6.50 -2.42 11.08
CA LEU A 360 7.74 -2.85 10.42
C LEU A 360 8.80 -3.26 11.45
N GLY A 361 8.85 -2.60 12.61
CA GLY A 361 9.76 -2.93 13.71
C GLY A 361 9.60 -4.34 14.29
N LEU A 362 8.45 -5.02 14.08
CA LEU A 362 8.24 -6.40 14.51
C LEU A 362 9.24 -7.40 13.91
N ARG A 363 9.89 -7.05 12.80
CA ARG A 363 10.85 -7.90 12.11
C ARG A 363 12.26 -7.89 12.71
N VAL A 364 12.55 -6.99 13.66
CA VAL A 364 13.87 -6.90 14.30
C VAL A 364 14.35 -8.28 14.80
N PRO A 365 15.59 -8.74 14.51
CA PRO A 365 16.74 -8.01 14.02
C PRO A 365 17.01 -8.18 12.51
N LEU A 366 16.01 -8.39 11.69
CA LEU A 366 16.19 -8.57 10.23
C LEU A 366 16.49 -7.22 9.54
N PRO A 367 17.39 -7.19 8.55
CA PRO A 367 17.79 -5.97 7.84
C PRO A 367 16.60 -5.16 7.30
N THR A 368 16.56 -3.88 7.64
CA THR A 368 15.46 -2.98 7.36
C THR A 368 15.96 -1.62 6.92
N MET A 369 15.47 -1.12 5.79
CA MET A 369 15.74 0.25 5.36
C MET A 369 14.40 0.99 5.19
N VAL A 370 14.38 2.24 5.62
CA VAL A 370 13.28 3.18 5.38
C VAL A 370 13.83 4.38 4.63
N MET A 371 13.21 4.70 3.50
CA MET A 371 13.61 5.80 2.63
C MET A 371 12.49 6.84 2.58
N SER A 372 12.78 8.08 2.94
CA SER A 372 11.83 9.19 2.99
C SER A 372 12.28 10.35 2.14
N ASN A 373 11.34 11.07 1.52
CA ASN A 373 11.62 12.28 0.76
C ASN A 373 11.27 13.52 1.62
N ASN A 374 12.24 14.41 1.84
CA ASN A 374 12.12 15.53 2.79
C ASN A 374 11.00 16.54 2.45
N GLU A 375 10.63 16.62 1.16
CA GLU A 375 9.69 17.60 0.63
C GLU A 375 8.35 16.95 0.22
N ALA A 376 8.20 15.63 0.50
CA ALA A 376 6.98 14.92 0.21
C ALA A 376 5.80 15.52 0.98
N GLY A 377 4.81 16.06 0.27
CA GLY A 377 3.62 16.67 0.87
C GLY A 377 2.73 15.69 1.65
N LEU A 378 2.97 14.38 1.52
CA LEU A 378 2.19 13.33 2.16
C LEU A 378 2.41 13.26 3.68
N TYR A 379 3.62 13.56 4.16
CA TYR A 379 3.97 13.49 5.58
C TYR A 379 4.76 14.72 6.01
N PRO A 380 4.51 15.25 7.24
CA PRO A 380 5.36 16.28 7.82
C PRO A 380 6.74 15.72 8.14
N LEU A 381 7.79 16.40 7.73
CA LEU A 381 9.18 15.98 7.99
C LEU A 381 9.47 15.68 9.48
N PRO A 382 8.97 16.47 10.47
CA PRO A 382 9.15 16.12 11.88
C PRO A 382 8.57 14.76 12.27
N GLU A 383 7.44 14.37 11.71
CA GLU A 383 6.81 13.09 12.00
C GLU A 383 7.49 11.92 11.28
N MET A 384 8.03 12.15 10.07
CA MET A 384 8.89 11.17 9.41
C MET A 384 10.17 10.91 10.24
N LYS A 385 10.80 11.96 10.77
CA LYS A 385 11.97 11.84 11.65
C LYS A 385 11.62 11.13 12.96
N ARG A 386 10.46 11.44 13.54
CA ARG A 386 9.99 10.74 14.75
C ARG A 386 9.78 9.25 14.50
N ALA A 387 9.21 8.88 13.36
CA ALA A 387 9.03 7.48 12.99
C ALA A 387 10.38 6.75 12.82
N ASP A 388 11.37 7.43 12.25
CA ASP A 388 12.75 6.95 12.15
C ASP A 388 13.38 6.74 13.53
N GLU A 389 13.25 7.70 14.44
CA GLU A 389 13.71 7.58 15.84
C GLU A 389 13.05 6.40 16.57
N ILE A 390 11.77 6.16 16.34
CA ILE A 390 11.04 5.01 16.91
C ILE A 390 11.63 3.68 16.43
N LEU A 391 11.87 3.55 15.12
CA LEU A 391 12.47 2.34 14.54
C LEU A 391 13.91 2.15 15.03
N ALA A 392 14.73 3.21 15.00
CA ALA A 392 16.08 3.16 15.51
C ALA A 392 16.12 2.67 16.96
N ALA A 393 15.25 3.23 17.83
CA ALA A 393 15.16 2.80 19.23
C ALA A 393 14.75 1.33 19.40
N VAL A 394 13.89 0.79 18.53
CA VAL A 394 13.52 -0.64 18.53
C VAL A 394 14.71 -1.51 18.18
N PHE A 395 15.46 -1.14 17.12
CA PHE A 395 16.64 -1.89 16.67
C PHE A 395 17.81 -1.78 17.65
N ASP A 396 18.06 -0.60 18.20
CA ASP A 396 19.11 -0.39 19.19
C ASP A 396 18.85 -1.20 20.46
N LYS A 397 17.60 -1.19 20.97
CA LYS A 397 17.22 -2.00 22.12
C LYS A 397 17.37 -3.50 21.87
N ALA A 398 17.22 -3.95 20.64
CA ALA A 398 17.45 -5.34 20.23
C ALA A 398 18.93 -5.68 20.00
N GLY A 399 19.85 -4.72 20.12
CA GLY A 399 21.26 -4.90 19.83
C GLY A 399 21.54 -5.11 18.33
N ALA A 400 20.71 -4.54 17.46
CA ALA A 400 20.76 -4.73 16.00
C ALA A 400 20.73 -3.39 15.23
N GLY A 401 21.27 -2.32 15.79
CA GLY A 401 21.29 -0.99 15.19
C GLY A 401 21.97 -0.96 13.81
N ASP A 402 22.96 -1.82 13.57
CA ASP A 402 23.65 -1.98 12.28
C ASP A 402 22.76 -2.59 11.16
N ARG A 403 21.60 -3.11 11.51
CA ARG A 403 20.61 -3.70 10.60
C ARG A 403 19.42 -2.79 10.29
N TYR A 404 19.44 -1.58 10.82
CA TYR A 404 18.47 -0.52 10.48
C TYR A 404 19.16 0.65 9.77
N SER A 405 18.49 1.18 8.75
CA SER A 405 18.94 2.39 8.06
C SER A 405 17.74 3.26 7.69
N GLY A 406 17.60 4.41 8.36
CA GLY A 406 16.69 5.47 7.94
C GLY A 406 17.43 6.45 7.04
N ARG A 407 16.88 6.72 5.84
CA ARG A 407 17.48 7.65 4.87
C ARG A 407 16.50 8.70 4.41
N PHE A 408 16.99 9.93 4.29
CA PHE A 408 16.22 11.08 3.87
C PHE A 408 16.83 11.68 2.61
N TYR A 409 16.00 11.82 1.57
CA TYR A 409 16.40 12.34 0.26
C TYR A 409 15.70 13.65 -0.04
N THR A 410 16.36 14.52 -0.79
CA THR A 410 15.78 15.80 -1.23
C THR A 410 14.73 15.57 -2.32
N GLY A 411 13.68 16.38 -2.28
CA GLY A 411 12.63 16.42 -3.29
C GLY A 411 11.31 15.80 -2.83
N ASP A 412 10.38 15.73 -3.79
CA ASP A 412 9.01 15.27 -3.59
C ASP A 412 8.92 13.73 -3.59
N HIS A 413 7.73 13.22 -3.45
CA HIS A 413 7.39 11.79 -3.30
C HIS A 413 7.83 10.95 -4.51
N LYS A 414 8.92 10.22 -4.39
CA LYS A 414 9.56 9.48 -5.49
C LYS A 414 10.42 8.31 -4.98
N PHE A 415 10.78 7.44 -5.90
CA PHE A 415 11.83 6.41 -5.76
C PHE A 415 12.75 6.54 -6.97
N ASP A 416 13.56 7.58 -7.00
CA ASP A 416 14.42 7.92 -8.13
C ASP A 416 15.65 7.02 -8.26
N ALA A 417 16.48 7.26 -9.28
CA ALA A 417 17.64 6.44 -9.59
C ALA A 417 18.67 6.38 -8.44
N GLU A 418 18.85 7.47 -7.68
CA GLU A 418 19.74 7.49 -6.50
C GLU A 418 19.18 6.58 -5.39
N MET A 419 17.91 6.74 -5.07
CA MET A 419 17.24 5.90 -4.06
C MET A 419 17.21 4.43 -4.48
N GLN A 420 16.96 4.13 -5.76
CA GLN A 420 16.99 2.76 -6.30
C GLN A 420 18.38 2.14 -6.14
N LYS A 421 19.45 2.89 -6.47
CA LYS A 421 20.83 2.41 -6.28
C LYS A 421 21.09 2.06 -4.82
N ASP A 422 20.75 2.94 -3.90
CA ASP A 422 20.94 2.71 -2.46
C ASP A 422 20.15 1.50 -1.94
N ALA A 423 18.93 1.31 -2.45
CA ALA A 423 18.10 0.17 -2.13
C ALA A 423 18.71 -1.15 -2.67
N PHE A 424 19.23 -1.13 -3.89
CA PHE A 424 19.86 -2.30 -4.51
C PHE A 424 21.16 -2.67 -3.80
N ASP A 425 21.99 -1.68 -3.43
CA ASP A 425 23.20 -1.91 -2.62
C ASP A 425 22.85 -2.51 -1.24
N TRP A 426 21.69 -2.12 -0.64
CA TRP A 426 21.23 -2.70 0.60
C TRP A 426 20.78 -4.17 0.44
N PHE A 427 20.09 -4.49 -0.65
CA PHE A 427 19.75 -5.87 -0.98
C PHE A 427 21.00 -6.71 -1.23
N ASP A 428 21.97 -6.18 -1.98
CA ASP A 428 23.23 -6.88 -2.26
C ASP A 428 23.98 -7.24 -0.98
N ARG A 429 24.01 -6.33 -0.03
CA ARG A 429 24.65 -6.56 1.28
C ARG A 429 24.00 -7.68 2.08
N TRP A 430 22.69 -7.86 1.98
CA TRP A 430 21.95 -8.71 2.91
C TRP A 430 21.32 -9.97 2.28
N LEU A 431 21.22 -10.02 0.96
CA LEU A 431 20.61 -11.16 0.25
C LEU A 431 21.58 -11.92 -0.66
N LYS A 432 22.74 -11.36 -1.02
CA LYS A 432 23.81 -12.04 -1.74
C LYS A 432 24.84 -12.56 -0.76
#